data_fad062c5a421e5c5f053af77fa50507e
#
_entry.id   fad062c5a421e5c5f053af77fa50507e
#
_cell.length_a   1.000
_cell.length_b   1.000
_cell.length_c   1.000
_cell.angle_alpha   90.00
_cell.angle_beta   90.00
_cell.angle_gamma   90.00
#
_symmetry.space_group_name_H-M   'P 1'
#
loop_
_entity.id
_entity.type
_entity.pdbx_description
1 polymer ?
#
loop_
_entity_poly.entity_id
_entity_poly.type
_entity_poly.pdbx_seq_one_letter_code
_entity_poly.pdbx_strand_id
1 'polypeptide(L)'
;SMPVWYTWGAYQGGVKKMVALAGELAEGLVFANGARSHMETSLACLPAPAGAKDPFFRGCMIPTCINTDRAAAAAVNRKTLRFYLTLPNCRDYWKEAGYVEEMEAIEEALANGERDRLPGLMSDRWLSDCTLYGTPDEVREVVEAWMEAGITTPILVPSSAEGNQMKAFI
;
A
#
# COMPACT_ATOMS: atom_id res chain seq x y z
N SER A 1 21.10 18.16 -8.23
CA SER A 1 20.58 17.52 -7.00
C SER A 1 20.30 16.06 -7.31
N MET A 2 20.73 15.15 -6.46
CA MET A 2 20.30 13.75 -6.59
C MET A 2 18.84 13.65 -6.15
N PRO A 3 17.95 13.01 -6.93
CA PRO A 3 16.58 12.79 -6.51
C PRO A 3 16.61 11.95 -5.23
N VAL A 4 16.05 12.48 -4.15
CA VAL A 4 15.91 11.76 -2.88
C VAL A 4 14.52 11.18 -2.84
N TRP A 5 14.44 9.85 -2.84
CA TRP A 5 13.20 9.11 -2.74
C TRP A 5 13.02 8.64 -1.29
N TYR A 6 11.96 9.04 -0.64
CA TYR A 6 11.62 8.52 0.67
C TYR A 6 10.64 7.36 0.53
N THR A 7 11.04 6.19 1.02
CA THR A 7 10.15 5.07 1.20
C THR A 7 9.60 5.08 2.62
N TRP A 8 8.31 4.83 2.76
CA TRP A 8 7.66 4.71 4.05
C TRP A 8 8.20 3.52 4.85
N GLY A 9 8.58 3.73 6.08
CA GLY A 9 8.98 2.57 6.90
C GLY A 9 9.51 2.80 8.31
N ALA A 10 9.99 3.95 8.73
CA ALA A 10 10.71 3.99 10.01
C ALA A 10 10.73 5.31 10.77
N TYR A 11 9.80 6.25 10.56
CA TYR A 11 9.87 7.52 11.28
C TYR A 11 8.82 7.62 12.40
N GLN A 12 9.26 8.04 13.61
CA GLN A 12 8.43 8.28 14.79
C GLN A 12 7.57 9.54 14.64
N GLY A 13 6.66 9.58 13.72
CA GLY A 13 5.87 10.80 13.50
C GLY A 13 4.64 10.63 12.63
N GLY A 14 4.41 9.41 12.15
CA GLY A 14 3.30 9.08 11.26
C GLY A 14 3.52 9.54 9.83
N VAL A 15 2.67 9.02 8.95
CA VAL A 15 2.76 9.24 7.48
C VAL A 15 2.65 10.72 7.12
N LYS A 16 1.79 11.48 7.80
CA LYS A 16 1.56 12.91 7.53
C LYS A 16 2.84 13.76 7.64
N LYS A 17 3.62 13.55 8.71
CA LYS A 17 4.89 14.28 8.89
C LYS A 17 5.93 13.86 7.84
N MET A 18 5.97 12.60 7.49
CA MET A 18 6.86 12.10 6.44
C MET A 18 6.52 12.67 5.07
N VAL A 19 5.25 12.75 4.73
CA VAL A 19 4.78 13.35 3.47
C VAL A 19 5.12 14.84 3.41
N ALA A 20 4.86 15.59 4.48
CA ALA A 20 5.22 17.00 4.56
C ALA A 20 6.75 17.20 4.40
N LEU A 21 7.55 16.44 5.13
CA LEU A 21 9.02 16.50 5.05
C LEU A 21 9.54 16.13 3.65
N ALA A 22 8.97 15.10 3.02
CA ALA A 22 9.33 14.74 1.66
C ALA A 22 9.04 15.86 0.67
N GLY A 23 7.90 16.56 0.84
CA GLY A 23 7.56 17.72 0.00
C GLY A 23 8.52 18.90 0.16
N GLU A 24 9.18 19.05 1.32
CA GLU A 24 10.17 20.09 1.55
C GLU A 24 11.57 19.73 1.06
N LEU A 25 11.97 18.47 1.14
CA LEU A 25 13.36 18.04 0.97
C LEU A 25 13.62 17.17 -0.25
N ALA A 26 12.58 16.58 -0.85
CA ALA A 26 12.70 15.60 -1.92
C ALA A 26 12.01 16.04 -3.22
N GLU A 27 12.34 15.39 -4.31
CA GLU A 27 11.68 15.54 -5.60
C GLU A 27 10.53 14.54 -5.79
N GLY A 28 10.30 13.67 -4.81
CA GLY A 28 9.26 12.65 -4.86
C GLY A 28 9.15 11.80 -3.60
N LEU A 29 8.09 11.04 -3.56
CA LEU A 29 7.72 10.16 -2.46
C LEU A 29 7.22 8.83 -3.02
N VAL A 30 7.60 7.73 -2.37
CA VAL A 30 7.06 6.41 -2.64
C VAL A 30 6.42 5.85 -1.38
N PHE A 31 5.13 5.59 -1.45
CA PHE A 31 4.43 4.82 -0.44
C PHE A 31 4.71 3.32 -0.61
N ALA A 32 4.77 2.59 0.49
CA ALA A 32 4.79 1.14 0.49
C ALA A 32 3.53 0.63 1.23
N ASN A 33 2.72 -0.17 0.55
CA ASN A 33 1.50 -0.76 1.11
C ASN A 33 0.49 0.29 1.63
N GLY A 34 0.29 1.38 0.89
CA GLY A 34 -0.70 2.39 1.21
C GLY A 34 -2.14 1.85 1.10
N ALA A 35 -3.09 2.57 1.67
CA ALA A 35 -4.52 2.37 1.47
C ALA A 35 -5.02 3.39 0.43
N ARG A 36 -5.57 2.92 -0.68
CA ARG A 36 -6.04 3.78 -1.78
C ARG A 36 -7.08 4.79 -1.31
N SER A 37 -8.03 4.35 -0.49
CA SER A 37 -9.09 5.19 0.07
C SER A 37 -8.57 6.32 0.97
N HIS A 38 -7.36 6.20 1.52
CA HIS A 38 -6.72 7.19 2.39
C HIS A 38 -5.64 8.01 1.68
N MET A 39 -5.41 7.78 0.39
CA MET A 39 -4.29 8.38 -0.34
C MET A 39 -4.46 9.88 -0.52
N GLU A 40 -5.65 10.36 -0.85
CA GLU A 40 -5.96 11.79 -0.95
C GLU A 40 -5.64 12.52 0.35
N THR A 41 -6.06 11.97 1.50
CA THR A 41 -5.77 12.52 2.83
C THR A 41 -4.26 12.54 3.11
N SER A 42 -3.54 11.48 2.73
CA SER A 42 -2.08 11.41 2.91
C SER A 42 -1.36 12.44 2.04
N LEU A 43 -1.76 12.61 0.79
CA LEU A 43 -1.17 13.56 -0.15
C LEU A 43 -1.51 15.02 0.16
N ALA A 44 -2.62 15.28 0.83
CA ALA A 44 -2.99 16.63 1.28
C ALA A 44 -1.98 17.25 2.26
N CYS A 45 -1.08 16.43 2.83
CA CYS A 45 0.02 16.89 3.67
C CYS A 45 1.23 17.42 2.88
N LEU A 46 1.26 17.26 1.55
CA LEU A 46 2.29 17.87 0.72
C LEU A 46 2.12 19.39 0.72
N PRO A 47 3.21 20.16 0.81
CA PRO A 47 3.13 21.61 0.64
C PRO A 47 2.61 21.93 -0.76
N ALA A 48 1.89 23.04 -0.90
CA ALA A 48 1.39 23.49 -2.19
C ALA A 48 2.56 23.66 -3.18
N PRO A 49 2.40 23.19 -4.44
CA PRO A 49 3.47 23.30 -5.42
C PRO A 49 3.83 24.75 -5.68
N ALA A 50 5.12 25.06 -5.69
CA ALA A 50 5.65 26.37 -5.99
C ALA A 50 5.61 26.65 -7.50
N GLY A 51 4.42 26.71 -8.10
CA GLY A 51 4.24 27.06 -9.51
C GLY A 51 3.39 26.08 -10.33
N ALA A 52 3.16 26.41 -11.62
CA ALA A 52 2.22 25.73 -12.51
C ALA A 52 2.67 24.32 -13.00
N LYS A 53 3.85 23.87 -12.61
CA LYS A 53 4.34 22.52 -12.88
C LYS A 53 4.73 21.88 -11.55
N ASP A 54 3.95 20.90 -11.15
CA ASP A 54 4.30 20.04 -10.02
C ASP A 54 5.00 18.76 -10.56
N PRO A 55 6.35 18.75 -10.65
CA PRO A 55 7.09 17.58 -11.07
C PRO A 55 7.27 16.56 -9.94
N PHE A 56 6.62 16.78 -8.78
CA PHE A 56 6.79 15.92 -7.61
C PHE A 56 6.30 14.51 -7.89
N PHE A 57 7.20 13.54 -7.80
CA PHE A 57 6.88 12.14 -8.06
C PHE A 57 6.08 11.55 -6.89
N ARG A 58 4.97 10.91 -7.22
CA ARG A 58 4.07 10.23 -6.26
C ARG A 58 3.92 8.77 -6.65
N GLY A 59 4.76 7.93 -6.08
CA GLY A 59 4.73 6.48 -6.29
C GLY A 59 4.04 5.74 -5.16
N CYS A 60 3.51 4.57 -5.47
CA CYS A 60 3.06 3.60 -4.47
C CYS A 60 3.45 2.19 -4.89
N MET A 61 4.17 1.48 -4.03
CA MET A 61 4.46 0.06 -4.20
C MET A 61 3.24 -0.74 -3.76
N ILE A 62 2.61 -1.45 -4.70
CA ILE A 62 1.34 -2.13 -4.49
C ILE A 62 1.54 -3.63 -4.74
N PRO A 63 1.37 -4.49 -3.72
CA PRO A 63 1.41 -5.94 -3.91
C PRO A 63 0.37 -6.37 -4.95
N THR A 64 0.82 -7.12 -5.95
CA THR A 64 0.01 -7.44 -7.14
C THR A 64 0.08 -8.93 -7.45
N CYS A 65 -1.08 -9.57 -7.57
CA CYS A 65 -1.18 -10.95 -8.03
C CYS A 65 -2.27 -11.08 -9.10
N ILE A 66 -1.85 -11.31 -10.35
CA ILE A 66 -2.77 -11.50 -11.48
C ILE A 66 -3.06 -13.00 -11.62
N ASN A 67 -4.33 -13.39 -11.47
CA ASN A 67 -4.80 -14.74 -11.66
C ASN A 67 -6.31 -14.75 -11.89
N THR A 68 -6.82 -15.64 -12.74
CA THR A 68 -8.27 -15.85 -12.94
C THR A 68 -8.94 -16.45 -11.71
N ASP A 69 -8.21 -17.21 -10.90
CA ASP A 69 -8.65 -17.60 -9.56
C ASP A 69 -8.39 -16.43 -8.58
N ARG A 70 -9.42 -15.61 -8.39
CA ARG A 70 -9.38 -14.44 -7.52
C ARG A 70 -9.08 -14.79 -6.06
N ALA A 71 -9.55 -15.94 -5.58
CA ALA A 71 -9.31 -16.38 -4.20
C ALA A 71 -7.84 -16.78 -4.00
N ALA A 72 -7.25 -17.47 -4.96
CA ALA A 72 -5.83 -17.81 -4.95
C ALA A 72 -4.95 -16.53 -5.01
N ALA A 73 -5.30 -15.57 -5.86
CA ALA A 73 -4.60 -14.30 -5.95
C ALA A 73 -4.67 -13.50 -4.62
N ALA A 74 -5.85 -13.43 -4.01
CA ALA A 74 -6.04 -12.78 -2.70
C ALA A 74 -5.21 -13.46 -1.60
N ALA A 75 -5.15 -14.79 -1.57
CA ALA A 75 -4.35 -15.54 -0.60
C ALA A 75 -2.84 -15.23 -0.73
N VAL A 76 -2.33 -15.07 -1.94
CA VAL A 76 -0.95 -14.66 -2.20
C VAL A 76 -0.67 -13.27 -1.60
N ASN A 77 -1.54 -12.29 -1.85
CA ASN A 77 -1.36 -10.94 -1.33
C ASN A 77 -1.46 -10.89 0.21
N ARG A 78 -2.36 -11.68 0.81
CA ARG A 78 -2.42 -11.84 2.28
C ARG A 78 -1.09 -12.36 2.84
N LYS A 79 -0.49 -13.34 2.18
CA LYS A 79 0.81 -13.87 2.59
C LYS A 79 1.90 -12.82 2.47
N THR A 80 1.90 -12.03 1.40
CA THR A 80 2.87 -10.94 1.17
C THR A 80 2.77 -9.87 2.26
N LEU A 81 1.56 -9.49 2.66
CA LEU A 81 1.33 -8.44 3.66
C LEU A 81 1.52 -8.90 5.11
N ARG A 82 1.59 -10.20 5.37
CA ARG A 82 1.71 -10.77 6.72
C ARG A 82 2.82 -10.14 7.57
N PHE A 83 3.98 -9.88 6.96
CA PHE A 83 5.11 -9.25 7.65
C PHE A 83 4.77 -7.82 8.09
N TYR A 84 4.16 -7.04 7.23
CA TYR A 84 3.85 -5.63 7.49
C TYR A 84 2.83 -5.45 8.63
N LEU A 85 1.95 -6.42 8.84
CA LEU A 85 1.03 -6.43 9.97
C LEU A 85 1.73 -6.56 11.33
N THR A 86 2.98 -7.06 11.37
CA THR A 86 3.76 -7.11 12.61
C THR A 86 4.36 -5.76 13.00
N LEU A 87 4.35 -4.78 12.09
CA LEU A 87 4.94 -3.46 12.29
C LEU A 87 3.89 -2.49 12.88
N PRO A 88 4.11 -1.91 14.08
CA PRO A 88 3.14 -1.01 14.71
C PRO A 88 2.77 0.18 13.85
N ASN A 89 3.75 0.84 13.23
CA ASN A 89 3.53 2.00 12.39
C ASN A 89 2.67 1.71 11.14
N CYS A 90 2.70 0.47 10.63
CA CYS A 90 1.82 0.05 9.56
C CYS A 90 0.38 -0.08 10.04
N ARG A 91 0.19 -0.70 11.19
CA ARG A 91 -1.15 -0.83 11.79
C ARG A 91 -1.75 0.53 12.15
N ASP A 92 -0.94 1.44 12.72
CA ASP A 92 -1.40 2.80 13.05
C ASP A 92 -1.88 3.53 11.79
N TYR A 93 -1.15 3.43 10.68
CA TYR A 93 -1.58 3.99 9.40
C TYR A 93 -2.90 3.39 8.92
N TRP A 94 -3.05 2.07 8.96
CA TRP A 94 -4.30 1.42 8.52
C TRP A 94 -5.48 1.69 9.46
N LYS A 95 -5.23 1.91 10.76
CA LYS A 95 -6.26 2.42 11.68
C LYS A 95 -6.71 3.84 11.27
N GLU A 96 -5.77 4.74 10.94
CA GLU A 96 -6.10 6.06 10.41
C GLU A 96 -6.89 5.99 9.10
N ALA A 97 -6.62 5.00 8.26
CA ALA A 97 -7.34 4.75 7.02
C ALA A 97 -8.75 4.12 7.22
N GLY A 98 -9.16 3.87 8.47
CA GLY A 98 -10.50 3.37 8.80
C GLY A 98 -10.62 1.86 9.00
N TYR A 99 -9.47 1.16 9.20
CA TYR A 99 -9.41 -0.29 9.43
C TYR A 99 -9.10 -0.61 10.90
N VAL A 100 -9.78 0.07 11.83
CA VAL A 100 -9.52 -0.04 13.28
C VAL A 100 -9.82 -1.45 13.77
N GLU A 101 -10.98 -1.99 13.44
CA GLU A 101 -11.41 -3.31 13.91
C GLU A 101 -10.48 -4.43 13.42
N GLU A 102 -10.08 -4.38 12.14
CA GLU A 102 -9.13 -5.34 11.56
C GLU A 102 -7.77 -5.26 12.28
N MET A 103 -7.27 -4.06 12.54
CA MET A 103 -5.95 -3.89 13.16
C MET A 103 -5.96 -4.25 14.65
N GLU A 104 -7.04 -4.00 15.38
CA GLU A 104 -7.19 -4.41 16.77
C GLU A 104 -7.24 -5.94 16.91
N ALA A 105 -7.98 -6.62 16.03
CA ALA A 105 -8.02 -8.09 16.00
C ALA A 105 -6.62 -8.68 15.68
N ILE A 106 -5.86 -8.02 14.80
CA ILE A 106 -4.48 -8.41 14.48
C ILE A 106 -3.56 -8.19 15.67
N GLU A 107 -3.69 -7.09 16.41
CA GLU A 107 -2.91 -6.80 17.60
C GLU A 107 -3.16 -7.83 18.70
N GLU A 108 -4.42 -8.21 18.92
CA GLU A 108 -4.80 -9.27 19.85
C GLU A 108 -4.17 -10.61 19.46
N ALA A 109 -4.27 -11.01 18.19
CA ALA A 109 -3.66 -12.25 17.70
C ALA A 109 -2.13 -12.24 17.84
N LEU A 110 -1.47 -11.10 17.61
CA LEU A 110 -0.03 -10.95 17.79
C LEU A 110 0.36 -11.04 19.27
N ALA A 111 -0.40 -10.42 20.17
CA ALA A 111 -0.17 -10.48 21.61
C ALA A 111 -0.29 -11.91 22.16
N ASN A 112 -1.20 -12.69 21.58
CA ASN A 112 -1.41 -14.10 21.94
C ASN A 112 -0.44 -15.07 21.23
N GLY A 113 0.45 -14.58 20.36
CA GLY A 113 1.37 -15.41 19.58
C GLY A 113 0.72 -16.17 18.42
N GLU A 114 -0.52 -15.84 18.06
CA GLU A 114 -1.36 -16.54 17.08
C GLU A 114 -1.10 -16.05 15.63
N ARG A 115 0.16 -15.99 15.22
CA ARG A 115 0.56 -15.43 13.93
C ARG A 115 -0.05 -16.14 12.71
N ASP A 116 -0.43 -17.39 12.86
CA ASP A 116 -1.03 -18.16 11.77
C ASP A 116 -2.49 -17.74 11.49
N ARG A 117 -3.13 -17.04 12.43
CA ARG A 117 -4.46 -16.47 12.23
C ARG A 117 -4.47 -15.17 11.41
N LEU A 118 -3.33 -14.47 11.28
CA LEU A 118 -3.25 -13.16 10.63
C LEU A 118 -3.87 -13.12 9.23
N PRO A 119 -3.64 -14.10 8.31
CA PRO A 119 -4.27 -14.06 6.99
C PRO A 119 -5.80 -14.07 7.04
N GLY A 120 -6.39 -14.79 8.00
CA GLY A 120 -7.84 -14.86 8.18
C GLY A 120 -8.47 -13.60 8.78
N LEU A 121 -7.66 -12.72 9.39
CA LEU A 121 -8.11 -11.44 9.95
C LEU A 121 -8.02 -10.29 8.92
N MET A 122 -7.40 -10.52 7.77
CA MET A 122 -7.33 -9.56 6.69
C MET A 122 -8.65 -9.56 5.90
N SER A 123 -9.52 -8.57 6.15
CA SER A 123 -10.79 -8.45 5.44
C SER A 123 -10.59 -8.24 3.94
N ASP A 124 -11.54 -8.66 3.12
CA ASP A 124 -11.49 -8.41 1.67
C ASP A 124 -11.54 -6.91 1.35
N ARG A 125 -12.25 -6.13 2.18
CA ARG A 125 -12.30 -4.67 2.08
C ARG A 125 -10.90 -4.05 2.21
N TRP A 126 -10.17 -4.40 3.28
CA TRP A 126 -8.81 -3.92 3.50
C TRP A 126 -7.85 -4.41 2.42
N LEU A 127 -7.92 -5.70 2.07
CA LEU A 127 -7.02 -6.28 1.07
C LEU A 127 -7.18 -5.63 -0.30
N SER A 128 -8.41 -5.39 -0.76
CA SER A 128 -8.68 -4.76 -2.05
C SER A 128 -8.37 -3.26 -2.09
N ASP A 129 -8.32 -2.61 -0.93
CA ASP A 129 -7.88 -1.21 -0.82
C ASP A 129 -6.36 -1.05 -0.83
N CYS A 130 -5.62 -2.07 -0.39
CA CYS A 130 -4.17 -2.04 -0.25
C CYS A 130 -3.40 -2.82 -1.31
N THR A 131 -4.07 -3.66 -2.11
CA THR A 131 -3.42 -4.55 -3.08
C THR A 131 -4.20 -4.65 -4.40
N LEU A 132 -3.53 -5.24 -5.40
CA LEU A 132 -4.13 -5.55 -6.70
C LEU A 132 -4.20 -7.07 -6.88
N TYR A 133 -5.39 -7.60 -7.16
CA TYR A 133 -5.55 -9.03 -7.43
C TYR A 133 -6.80 -9.32 -8.25
N GLY A 134 -6.72 -10.37 -9.06
CA GLY A 134 -7.77 -10.80 -9.97
C GLY A 134 -7.27 -10.94 -11.40
N THR A 135 -8.18 -10.84 -12.36
CA THR A 135 -7.86 -10.85 -13.79
C THR A 135 -7.05 -9.62 -14.22
N PRO A 136 -6.40 -9.64 -15.39
CA PRO A 136 -5.70 -8.46 -15.90
C PRO A 136 -6.58 -7.22 -16.02
N ASP A 137 -7.84 -7.38 -16.42
CA ASP A 137 -8.76 -6.25 -16.58
C ASP A 137 -9.17 -5.67 -15.23
N GLU A 138 -9.50 -6.51 -14.24
CA GLU A 138 -9.77 -6.06 -12.87
C GLU A 138 -8.57 -5.30 -12.26
N VAL A 139 -7.36 -5.82 -12.47
CA VAL A 139 -6.14 -5.16 -11.99
C VAL A 139 -5.94 -3.81 -12.68
N ARG A 140 -6.20 -3.70 -13.98
CA ARG A 140 -6.09 -2.43 -14.73
C ARG A 140 -7.05 -1.38 -14.19
N GLU A 141 -8.31 -1.73 -13.96
CA GLU A 141 -9.32 -0.82 -13.39
C GLU A 141 -8.88 -0.28 -12.01
N VAL A 142 -8.32 -1.15 -11.16
CA VAL A 142 -7.85 -0.71 -9.83
C VAL A 142 -6.58 0.14 -9.93
N VAL A 143 -5.69 -0.10 -10.90
CA VAL A 143 -4.54 0.77 -11.19
C VAL A 143 -5.01 2.18 -11.57
N GLU A 144 -6.02 2.29 -12.43
CA GLU A 144 -6.61 3.58 -12.79
C GLU A 144 -7.18 4.30 -11.56
N ALA A 145 -7.88 3.58 -10.69
CA ALA A 145 -8.39 4.15 -9.42
C ALA A 145 -7.28 4.63 -8.47
N TRP A 146 -6.10 3.99 -8.46
CA TRP A 146 -4.93 4.50 -7.73
C TRP A 146 -4.40 5.81 -8.33
N MET A 147 -4.42 5.95 -9.65
CA MET A 147 -4.02 7.19 -10.32
C MET A 147 -5.02 8.31 -10.03
N GLU A 148 -6.31 8.02 -10.01
CA GLU A 148 -7.37 8.98 -9.62
C GLU A 148 -7.22 9.43 -8.14
N ALA A 149 -6.74 8.55 -7.26
CA ALA A 149 -6.43 8.88 -5.87
C ALA A 149 -5.17 9.77 -5.69
N GLY A 150 -4.48 10.13 -6.78
CA GLY A 150 -3.36 11.06 -6.80
C GLY A 150 -1.97 10.43 -6.93
N ILE A 151 -1.87 9.11 -7.09
CA ILE A 151 -0.61 8.42 -7.37
C ILE A 151 -0.26 8.59 -8.85
N THR A 152 0.89 9.21 -9.15
CA THR A 152 1.34 9.39 -10.54
C THR A 152 2.00 8.15 -11.13
N THR A 153 2.54 7.28 -10.27
CA THR A 153 3.27 6.07 -10.69
C THR A 153 2.94 4.90 -9.77
N PRO A 154 1.92 4.11 -10.09
CA PRO A 154 1.72 2.82 -9.44
C PRO A 154 2.89 1.88 -9.74
N ILE A 155 3.54 1.36 -8.69
CA ILE A 155 4.67 0.43 -8.80
C ILE A 155 4.15 -0.94 -8.43
N LEU A 156 3.94 -1.79 -9.42
CA LEU A 156 3.43 -3.14 -9.21
C LEU A 156 4.52 -4.03 -8.61
N VAL A 157 4.24 -4.64 -7.44
CA VAL A 157 5.12 -5.60 -6.78
C VAL A 157 4.57 -6.99 -7.06
N PRO A 158 5.11 -7.72 -8.06
CA PRO A 158 4.50 -8.94 -8.55
C PRO A 158 4.68 -10.12 -7.60
N SER A 159 3.62 -10.90 -7.45
CA SER A 159 3.60 -12.21 -6.82
C SER A 159 2.75 -13.16 -7.67
N SER A 160 2.99 -14.48 -7.56
CA SER A 160 2.27 -15.48 -8.35
C SER A 160 1.72 -16.58 -7.47
N ALA A 161 0.47 -16.98 -7.73
CA ALA A 161 -0.14 -18.16 -7.14
C ALA A 161 0.48 -19.47 -7.68
N GLU A 162 1.11 -19.42 -8.84
CA GLU A 162 1.72 -20.59 -9.53
C GLU A 162 3.23 -20.69 -9.31
N GLY A 163 3.81 -19.89 -8.43
CA GLY A 163 5.24 -19.92 -8.09
C GLY A 163 6.18 -19.30 -9.12
N ASN A 164 5.68 -18.81 -10.26
CA ASN A 164 6.47 -18.08 -11.26
C ASN A 164 5.90 -16.69 -11.48
N GLN A 165 6.50 -15.71 -10.79
CA GLN A 165 6.05 -14.32 -10.83
C GLN A 165 6.06 -13.69 -12.24
N MET A 166 7.03 -14.04 -13.06
CA MET A 166 7.17 -13.44 -14.41
C MET A 166 6.06 -13.86 -15.36
N LYS A 167 5.48 -15.05 -15.21
CA LYS A 167 4.38 -15.52 -16.07
C LYS A 167 3.08 -14.76 -15.87
N ALA A 168 2.90 -14.11 -14.73
CA ALA A 168 1.68 -13.34 -14.44
C ALA A 168 1.64 -11.98 -15.16
N PHE A 169 2.76 -11.52 -15.74
CA PHE A 169 2.93 -10.18 -16.33
C PHE A 169 3.26 -10.20 -17.83
N ILE A 170 3.29 -11.37 -18.45
CA ILE A 170 3.47 -11.59 -19.89
C ILE A 170 2.16 -12.02 -20.52
#